data_bb1a3d58d8519645d98707bdc880ab8a
#
_entry.id   bb1a3d58d8519645d98707bdc880ab8a
#
_cell.length_a   1.000
_cell.length_b   1.000
_cell.length_c   1.000
_cell.angle_alpha   90.00
_cell.angle_beta   90.00
_cell.angle_gamma   90.00
#
_symmetry.space_group_name_H-M   'P 1'
#
loop_
_entity.id
_entity.type
_entity.pdbx_description
1 polymer ?
#
loop_
_entity_poly.entity_id
_entity_poly.type
_entity_poly.pdbx_seq_one_letter_code
_entity_poly.pdbx_strand_id
1 'polypeptide(L)'
;MLWGMLPIALKELLAGMDAITIVWYRFFVAGVVLFAWLAIQRKLPQVSRQAAQIKWFLLFAATGLCINYFLFSYSLNFVNGETSEAVIQLTTLFLILGGVFVYKEPFFAVQKVGTALIICGLLLFFNNRLTGLLSLENRETIGVIIVIFGAIAWTVYALLQKQLLNSFSSVQILFLIYAFSMLVLLPFISPLSLFELTQMQILMLLFCCLNTLVAYGCFAEALNCWDASKVSAVLALAPLFTIGSLKLVVFFQPDYAFSDRLSMLSLLGAFLLVVGSALTALMPVFQQYRANKRAALSESA
;
A
#
# COMPACT_ATOMS: atom_id res chain seq x y z
N MET A 1 3.59 10.81 -2.89
CA MET A 1 4.14 10.97 -4.25
C MET A 1 4.72 9.68 -4.81
N LEU A 2 5.74 9.06 -4.20
CA LEU A 2 6.39 7.85 -4.76
C LEU A 2 5.41 6.71 -5.06
N TRP A 3 4.49 6.40 -4.15
CA TRP A 3 3.47 5.37 -4.39
C TRP A 3 2.49 5.75 -5.50
N GLY A 4 2.13 7.03 -5.63
CA GLY A 4 1.24 7.47 -6.71
C GLY A 4 1.85 7.33 -8.12
N MET A 5 3.17 7.33 -8.26
CA MET A 5 3.86 7.08 -9.54
C MET A 5 4.16 5.60 -9.78
N LEU A 6 4.08 4.76 -8.74
CA LEU A 6 4.44 3.35 -8.81
C LEU A 6 3.64 2.55 -9.85
N PRO A 7 2.30 2.69 -9.97
CA PRO A 7 1.51 1.96 -10.95
C PRO A 7 1.94 2.21 -12.39
N ILE A 8 2.38 3.44 -12.70
CA ILE A 8 2.87 3.81 -14.04
C ILE A 8 4.13 3.00 -14.37
N ALA A 9 5.12 3.03 -13.46
CA ALA A 9 6.36 2.30 -13.67
C ALA A 9 6.15 0.78 -13.73
N LEU A 10 5.26 0.24 -12.88
CA LEU A 10 4.93 -1.19 -12.90
C LEU A 10 4.23 -1.59 -14.21
N LYS A 11 3.33 -0.75 -14.72
CA LYS A 11 2.61 -1.03 -15.97
C LYS A 11 3.55 -1.12 -17.17
N GLU A 12 4.53 -0.22 -17.24
CA GLU A 12 5.57 -0.26 -18.28
C GLU A 12 6.49 -1.49 -18.14
N LEU A 13 6.81 -1.89 -16.92
CA LEU A 13 7.63 -3.08 -16.66
C LEU A 13 6.92 -4.37 -17.04
N LEU A 14 5.61 -4.47 -16.79
CA LEU A 14 4.82 -5.66 -17.09
C LEU A 14 4.74 -5.97 -18.60
N ALA A 15 5.12 -5.04 -19.47
CA ALA A 15 5.27 -5.29 -20.90
C ALA A 15 6.50 -6.15 -21.23
N GLY A 16 7.52 -6.21 -20.36
CA GLY A 16 8.77 -6.95 -20.61
C GLY A 16 9.16 -7.94 -19.50
N MET A 17 8.50 -7.90 -18.34
CA MET A 17 8.84 -8.77 -17.20
C MET A 17 7.57 -9.16 -16.43
N ASP A 18 7.49 -10.39 -15.95
CA ASP A 18 6.36 -10.86 -15.15
C ASP A 18 6.33 -10.23 -13.74
N ALA A 19 5.12 -10.18 -13.15
CA ALA A 19 4.89 -9.51 -11.86
C ALA A 19 5.70 -10.11 -10.71
N ILE A 20 5.91 -11.43 -10.70
CA ILE A 20 6.67 -12.12 -9.63
C ILE A 20 8.14 -11.70 -9.69
N THR A 21 8.72 -11.69 -10.88
CA THR A 21 10.11 -11.31 -11.11
C THR A 21 10.36 -9.84 -10.77
N ILE A 22 9.43 -8.93 -11.15
CA ILE A 22 9.49 -7.52 -10.76
C ILE A 22 9.52 -7.38 -9.23
N VAL A 23 8.58 -8.03 -8.55
CA VAL A 23 8.47 -7.97 -7.08
C VAL A 23 9.72 -8.57 -6.41
N TRP A 24 10.27 -9.66 -6.96
CA TRP A 24 11.49 -10.25 -6.44
C TRP A 24 12.67 -9.29 -6.53
N TYR A 25 12.91 -8.64 -7.67
CA TYR A 25 13.98 -7.64 -7.80
C TYR A 25 13.82 -6.48 -6.82
N ARG A 26 12.59 -6.03 -6.59
CA ARG A 26 12.28 -4.98 -5.62
C ARG A 26 12.68 -5.40 -4.19
N PHE A 27 12.35 -6.63 -3.79
CA PHE A 27 12.73 -7.17 -2.48
C PHE A 27 14.22 -7.48 -2.39
N PHE A 28 14.83 -8.01 -3.45
CA PHE A 28 16.24 -8.30 -3.50
C PHE A 28 17.10 -7.05 -3.29
N VAL A 29 16.87 -6.02 -4.08
CA VAL A 29 17.63 -4.75 -3.98
C VAL A 29 17.41 -4.10 -2.61
N ALA A 30 16.16 -3.98 -2.17
CA ALA A 30 15.86 -3.39 -0.87
C ALA A 30 16.44 -4.24 0.29
N GLY A 31 16.32 -5.55 0.21
CA GLY A 31 16.87 -6.48 1.21
C GLY A 31 18.39 -6.40 1.32
N VAL A 32 19.10 -6.36 0.19
CA VAL A 32 20.58 -6.22 0.17
C VAL A 32 21.01 -4.88 0.77
N VAL A 33 20.35 -3.78 0.41
CA VAL A 33 20.67 -2.45 0.97
C VAL A 33 20.42 -2.41 2.47
N LEU A 34 19.29 -2.93 2.95
CA LEU A 34 18.99 -2.96 4.39
C LEU A 34 19.90 -3.92 5.15
N PHE A 35 20.27 -5.06 4.54
CA PHE A 35 21.26 -5.96 5.12
C PHE A 35 22.61 -5.26 5.32
N ALA A 36 23.12 -4.63 4.28
CA ALA A 36 24.40 -3.90 4.34
C ALA A 36 24.35 -2.80 5.43
N TRP A 37 23.25 -2.04 5.46
CA TRP A 37 23.04 -1.00 6.47
C TRP A 37 23.04 -1.56 7.91
N LEU A 38 22.28 -2.62 8.17
CA LEU A 38 22.19 -3.25 9.48
C LEU A 38 23.49 -3.95 9.90
N ALA A 39 24.21 -4.55 8.94
CA ALA A 39 25.52 -5.20 9.19
C ALA A 39 26.58 -4.17 9.57
N ILE A 40 26.69 -3.04 8.86
CA ILE A 40 27.59 -1.94 9.18
C ILE A 40 27.32 -1.39 10.59
N GLN A 41 26.02 -1.25 10.95
CA GLN A 41 25.64 -0.77 12.28
C GLN A 41 25.70 -1.86 13.37
N ARG A 42 26.02 -3.10 13.03
CA ARG A 42 25.99 -4.26 13.93
C ARG A 42 24.63 -4.46 14.62
N LYS A 43 23.52 -4.14 13.92
CA LYS A 43 22.15 -4.19 14.43
C LYS A 43 21.31 -5.25 13.73
N LEU A 44 21.91 -6.36 13.27
CA LEU A 44 21.17 -7.44 12.66
C LEU A 44 20.12 -8.02 13.63
N PRO A 45 18.90 -8.32 13.17
CA PRO A 45 17.83 -8.81 14.02
C PRO A 45 18.11 -10.23 14.55
N GLN A 46 17.85 -10.46 15.83
CA GLN A 46 18.03 -11.77 16.48
C GLN A 46 16.68 -12.47 16.64
N VAL A 47 16.14 -13.00 15.55
CA VAL A 47 14.82 -13.68 15.51
C VAL A 47 14.80 -14.93 16.38
N SER A 48 15.93 -15.66 16.50
CA SER A 48 16.03 -16.89 17.29
C SER A 48 15.68 -16.67 18.76
N ARG A 49 16.02 -15.50 19.30
CA ARG A 49 15.80 -15.13 20.72
C ARG A 49 14.38 -14.66 21.02
N GLN A 50 13.55 -14.45 20.01
CA GLN A 50 12.19 -13.95 20.20
C GLN A 50 11.23 -15.07 20.59
N ALA A 51 10.15 -14.70 21.30
CA ALA A 51 9.06 -15.61 21.65
C ALA A 51 8.38 -16.17 20.38
N ALA A 52 7.81 -17.36 20.49
CA ALA A 52 7.14 -18.02 19.36
C ALA A 52 6.05 -17.14 18.74
N GLN A 53 5.28 -16.42 19.54
CA GLN A 53 4.25 -15.49 19.08
C GLN A 53 4.80 -14.40 18.15
N ILE A 54 5.95 -13.81 18.48
CA ILE A 54 6.59 -12.77 17.65
C ILE A 54 7.06 -13.36 16.31
N LYS A 55 7.56 -14.59 16.31
CA LYS A 55 7.94 -15.30 15.07
C LYS A 55 6.74 -15.55 14.16
N TRP A 56 5.59 -15.93 14.72
CA TRP A 56 4.35 -16.07 13.97
C TRP A 56 3.85 -14.71 13.43
N PHE A 57 3.90 -13.65 14.24
CA PHE A 57 3.55 -12.31 13.76
C PHE A 57 4.44 -11.87 12.61
N LEU A 58 5.74 -12.12 12.69
CA LEU A 58 6.69 -11.84 11.61
C LEU A 58 6.37 -12.64 10.35
N LEU A 59 6.08 -13.94 10.48
CA LEU A 59 5.73 -14.80 9.35
C LEU A 59 4.46 -14.32 8.65
N PHE A 60 3.39 -14.03 9.40
CA PHE A 60 2.14 -13.55 8.82
C PHE A 60 2.28 -12.13 8.23
N ALA A 61 3.05 -11.25 8.86
CA ALA A 61 3.32 -9.92 8.31
C ALA A 61 4.14 -10.01 7.02
N ALA A 62 5.16 -10.87 6.97
CA ALA A 62 5.97 -11.08 5.78
C ALA A 62 5.16 -11.69 4.63
N THR A 63 4.36 -12.71 4.93
CA THR A 63 3.45 -13.32 3.94
C THR A 63 2.42 -12.31 3.44
N GLY A 64 1.82 -11.52 4.34
CA GLY A 64 0.84 -10.49 3.99
C GLY A 64 1.42 -9.43 3.05
N LEU A 65 2.61 -8.89 3.36
CA LEU A 65 3.24 -7.90 2.50
C LEU A 65 3.71 -8.50 1.16
N CYS A 66 4.27 -9.71 1.17
CA CYS A 66 4.67 -10.44 -0.04
C CYS A 66 3.49 -10.65 -0.99
N ILE A 67 2.37 -11.17 -0.48
CA ILE A 67 1.13 -11.37 -1.24
C ILE A 67 0.60 -10.03 -1.76
N ASN A 68 0.58 -8.98 -0.95
CA ASN A 68 0.13 -7.65 -1.39
C ASN A 68 0.96 -7.14 -2.57
N TYR A 69 2.29 -7.19 -2.48
CA TYR A 69 3.18 -6.74 -3.56
C TYR A 69 2.92 -7.50 -4.86
N PHE A 70 2.79 -8.82 -4.76
CA PHE A 70 2.49 -9.65 -5.92
C PHE A 70 1.12 -9.34 -6.50
N LEU A 71 0.05 -9.37 -5.69
CA LEU A 71 -1.32 -9.16 -6.15
C LEU A 71 -1.50 -7.75 -6.72
N PHE A 72 -0.94 -6.71 -6.08
CA PHE A 72 -1.00 -5.35 -6.61
C PHE A 72 -0.30 -5.24 -7.97
N SER A 73 0.92 -5.76 -8.10
CA SER A 73 1.65 -5.74 -9.36
C SER A 73 0.94 -6.57 -10.44
N TYR A 74 0.43 -7.74 -10.08
CA TYR A 74 -0.27 -8.64 -11.00
C TYR A 74 -1.62 -8.09 -11.48
N SER A 75 -2.34 -7.37 -10.61
CA SER A 75 -3.63 -6.74 -10.96
C SER A 75 -3.51 -5.75 -12.13
N LEU A 76 -2.35 -5.11 -12.27
CA LEU A 76 -2.09 -4.17 -13.34
C LEU A 76 -2.09 -4.82 -14.75
N ASN A 77 -2.07 -6.14 -14.86
CA ASN A 77 -2.34 -6.82 -16.14
C ASN A 77 -3.82 -6.74 -16.55
N PHE A 78 -4.72 -6.42 -15.62
CA PHE A 78 -6.17 -6.43 -15.82
C PHE A 78 -6.78 -5.03 -15.71
N VAL A 79 -6.21 -4.15 -14.89
CA VAL A 79 -6.68 -2.79 -14.64
C VAL A 79 -5.56 -1.77 -14.80
N ASN A 80 -5.91 -0.50 -14.91
CA ASN A 80 -4.94 0.60 -14.94
C ASN A 80 -4.63 1.14 -13.55
N GLY A 81 -3.64 2.02 -13.48
CA GLY A 81 -3.15 2.57 -12.22
C GLY A 81 -4.20 3.31 -11.42
N GLU A 82 -5.06 4.11 -12.08
CA GLU A 82 -6.14 4.86 -11.42
C GLU A 82 -7.13 3.92 -10.74
N THR A 83 -7.54 2.84 -11.43
CA THR A 83 -8.45 1.82 -10.86
C THR A 83 -7.79 1.08 -9.70
N SER A 84 -6.54 0.63 -9.84
CA SER A 84 -5.81 -0.03 -8.75
C SER A 84 -5.69 0.85 -7.52
N GLU A 85 -5.35 2.13 -7.68
CA GLU A 85 -5.19 3.08 -6.58
C GLU A 85 -6.53 3.48 -5.94
N ALA A 86 -7.61 3.53 -6.71
CA ALA A 86 -8.94 3.76 -6.14
C ALA A 86 -9.39 2.58 -5.26
N VAL A 87 -9.20 1.35 -5.74
CA VAL A 87 -9.61 0.13 -5.01
C VAL A 87 -8.72 -0.14 -3.80
N ILE A 88 -7.41 0.12 -3.88
CA ILE A 88 -6.49 -0.10 -2.75
C ILE A 88 -6.83 0.78 -1.54
N GLN A 89 -7.59 1.87 -1.71
CA GLN A 89 -8.10 2.69 -0.59
C GLN A 89 -9.00 1.92 0.37
N LEU A 90 -9.52 0.76 -0.04
CA LEU A 90 -10.19 -0.17 0.87
C LEU A 90 -9.28 -0.64 2.02
N THR A 91 -7.95 -0.53 1.89
CA THR A 91 -7.01 -0.76 3.00
C THR A 91 -7.35 0.10 4.21
N THR A 92 -7.77 1.34 4.03
CA THR A 92 -8.20 2.23 5.12
C THR A 92 -9.42 1.67 5.83
N LEU A 93 -10.42 1.19 5.08
CA LEU A 93 -11.61 0.56 5.63
C LEU A 93 -11.26 -0.73 6.39
N PHE A 94 -10.47 -1.61 5.78
CA PHE A 94 -10.07 -2.88 6.40
C PHE A 94 -9.21 -2.65 7.64
N LEU A 95 -8.35 -1.63 7.65
CA LEU A 95 -7.53 -1.29 8.82
C LEU A 95 -8.39 -0.83 10.01
N ILE A 96 -9.44 -0.02 9.75
CA ILE A 96 -10.40 0.40 10.77
C ILE A 96 -11.17 -0.81 11.30
N LEU A 97 -11.70 -1.63 10.41
CA LEU A 97 -12.41 -2.85 10.81
C LEU A 97 -11.49 -3.79 11.60
N GLY A 98 -10.23 -3.94 11.18
CA GLY A 98 -9.21 -4.68 11.92
C GLY A 98 -8.99 -4.09 13.32
N GLY A 99 -8.88 -2.77 13.46
CA GLY A 99 -8.80 -2.08 14.75
C GLY A 99 -10.00 -2.38 15.66
N VAL A 100 -11.20 -2.26 15.10
CA VAL A 100 -12.45 -2.51 15.85
C VAL A 100 -12.60 -3.99 16.26
N PHE A 101 -12.38 -4.92 15.34
CA PHE A 101 -12.65 -6.35 15.61
C PHE A 101 -11.50 -7.03 16.37
N VAL A 102 -10.23 -6.71 16.02
CA VAL A 102 -9.05 -7.36 16.60
C VAL A 102 -8.63 -6.66 17.89
N TYR A 103 -8.52 -5.33 17.86
CA TYR A 103 -8.05 -4.54 19.00
C TYR A 103 -9.16 -3.97 19.87
N LYS A 104 -10.45 -4.21 19.52
CA LYS A 104 -11.64 -3.70 20.23
C LYS A 104 -11.65 -2.17 20.33
N GLU A 105 -11.07 -1.49 19.33
CA GLU A 105 -11.07 -0.03 19.27
C GLU A 105 -12.49 0.51 19.03
N PRO A 106 -12.86 1.67 19.60
CA PRO A 106 -14.19 2.24 19.41
C PRO A 106 -14.34 2.76 17.96
N PHE A 107 -15.50 2.47 17.36
CA PHE A 107 -15.84 2.95 16.02
C PHE A 107 -16.69 4.23 16.09
N PHE A 108 -16.06 5.38 15.89
CA PHE A 108 -16.63 6.69 16.08
C PHE A 108 -17.56 7.13 14.94
N ALA A 109 -18.49 8.05 15.21
CA ALA A 109 -19.45 8.56 14.23
C ALA A 109 -18.76 9.15 12.97
N VAL A 110 -17.66 9.88 13.14
CA VAL A 110 -16.92 10.45 12.00
C VAL A 110 -16.23 9.38 11.18
N GLN A 111 -15.74 8.30 11.79
CA GLN A 111 -15.23 7.15 11.05
C GLN A 111 -16.33 6.44 10.24
N LYS A 112 -17.56 6.38 10.77
CA LYS A 112 -18.72 5.87 10.01
C LYS A 112 -19.02 6.75 8.79
N VAL A 113 -19.00 8.08 8.95
CA VAL A 113 -19.17 9.02 7.84
C VAL A 113 -18.05 8.86 6.81
N GLY A 114 -16.79 8.81 7.24
CA GLY A 114 -15.66 8.60 6.34
C GLY A 114 -15.74 7.24 5.61
N THR A 115 -16.15 6.19 6.30
CA THR A 115 -16.41 4.87 5.67
C THR A 115 -17.52 4.96 4.61
N ALA A 116 -18.62 5.64 4.91
CA ALA A 116 -19.68 5.87 3.93
C ALA A 116 -19.18 6.65 2.71
N LEU A 117 -18.34 7.68 2.92
CA LEU A 117 -17.71 8.44 1.83
C LEU A 117 -16.77 7.58 0.99
N ILE A 118 -15.99 6.66 1.58
CA ILE A 118 -15.15 5.71 0.85
C ILE A 118 -16.03 4.82 -0.05
N ILE A 119 -17.10 4.24 0.48
CA ILE A 119 -17.99 3.37 -0.28
C ILE A 119 -18.69 4.16 -1.41
N CYS A 120 -19.28 5.31 -1.11
CA CYS A 120 -19.90 6.18 -2.10
C CYS A 120 -18.89 6.64 -3.15
N GLY A 121 -17.67 6.99 -2.74
CA GLY A 121 -16.59 7.37 -3.62
C GLY A 121 -16.21 6.27 -4.59
N LEU A 122 -16.14 5.03 -4.12
CA LEU A 122 -15.84 3.87 -4.98
C LEU A 122 -16.97 3.60 -5.98
N LEU A 123 -18.22 3.67 -5.54
CA LEU A 123 -19.38 3.53 -6.43
C LEU A 123 -19.41 4.62 -7.50
N LEU A 124 -19.14 5.87 -7.14
CA LEU A 124 -19.04 6.97 -8.11
C LEU A 124 -17.83 6.83 -9.03
N PHE A 125 -16.70 6.35 -8.54
CA PHE A 125 -15.52 6.12 -9.37
C PHE A 125 -15.84 5.14 -10.50
N PHE A 126 -16.57 4.08 -10.20
CA PHE A 126 -16.96 3.06 -11.16
C PHE A 126 -18.31 3.34 -11.87
N ASN A 127 -18.94 4.50 -11.71
CA ASN A 127 -20.31 4.80 -12.15
C ASN A 127 -20.71 4.21 -13.52
N ASN A 128 -19.88 4.40 -14.54
CA ASN A 128 -20.14 3.93 -15.93
C ASN A 128 -19.73 2.47 -16.15
N ARG A 129 -19.09 1.82 -15.19
CA ARG A 129 -18.52 0.46 -15.31
C ARG A 129 -19.13 -0.54 -14.32
N LEU A 130 -20.04 -0.06 -13.42
CA LEU A 130 -20.64 -0.88 -12.36
C LEU A 130 -21.33 -2.15 -12.90
N THR A 131 -22.08 -2.04 -13.98
CA THR A 131 -22.76 -3.19 -14.58
C THR A 131 -21.78 -4.22 -15.13
N GLY A 132 -20.66 -3.76 -15.71
CA GLY A 132 -19.58 -4.63 -16.19
C GLY A 132 -18.86 -5.36 -15.05
N LEU A 133 -18.71 -4.71 -13.88
CA LEU A 133 -18.06 -5.29 -12.71
C LEU A 133 -18.87 -6.41 -12.03
N LEU A 134 -20.14 -6.59 -12.37
CA LEU A 134 -20.95 -7.71 -11.88
C LEU A 134 -20.69 -9.02 -12.66
N SER A 135 -19.97 -8.97 -13.78
CA SER A 135 -19.60 -10.14 -14.56
C SER A 135 -18.17 -10.58 -14.28
N LEU A 136 -17.98 -11.85 -13.89
CA LEU A 136 -16.65 -12.46 -13.71
C LEU A 136 -15.90 -12.69 -15.03
N GLU A 137 -16.57 -12.61 -16.17
CA GLU A 137 -15.93 -12.67 -17.49
C GLU A 137 -15.20 -11.38 -17.85
N ASN A 138 -15.53 -10.28 -17.18
CA ASN A 138 -14.88 -9.00 -17.39
C ASN A 138 -13.48 -8.98 -16.74
N ARG A 139 -12.47 -8.72 -17.55
CA ARG A 139 -11.07 -8.62 -17.09
C ARG A 139 -10.89 -7.57 -15.98
N GLU A 140 -11.60 -6.45 -16.05
CA GLU A 140 -11.55 -5.41 -15.03
C GLU A 140 -12.04 -5.93 -13.66
N THR A 141 -13.11 -6.73 -13.64
CA THR A 141 -13.63 -7.37 -12.44
C THR A 141 -12.58 -8.25 -11.76
N ILE A 142 -11.87 -9.07 -12.54
CA ILE A 142 -10.78 -9.92 -12.04
C ILE A 142 -9.70 -9.05 -11.40
N GLY A 143 -9.28 -7.97 -12.07
CA GLY A 143 -8.29 -7.05 -11.56
C GLY A 143 -8.71 -6.38 -10.25
N VAL A 144 -9.94 -5.90 -10.15
CA VAL A 144 -10.51 -5.31 -8.93
C VAL A 144 -10.52 -6.31 -7.79
N ILE A 145 -10.94 -7.55 -8.02
CA ILE A 145 -10.94 -8.61 -6.99
C ILE A 145 -9.50 -8.88 -6.51
N ILE A 146 -8.53 -8.96 -7.41
CA ILE A 146 -7.12 -9.15 -7.07
C ILE A 146 -6.62 -8.01 -6.18
N VAL A 147 -6.95 -6.75 -6.49
CA VAL A 147 -6.57 -5.59 -5.65
C VAL A 147 -7.23 -5.67 -4.28
N ILE A 148 -8.50 -6.09 -4.18
CA ILE A 148 -9.19 -6.25 -2.89
C ILE A 148 -8.46 -7.27 -2.02
N PHE A 149 -8.09 -8.43 -2.55
CA PHE A 149 -7.29 -9.42 -1.81
C PHE A 149 -5.91 -8.86 -1.44
N GLY A 150 -5.28 -8.09 -2.33
CA GLY A 150 -4.06 -7.35 -2.03
C GLY A 150 -4.23 -6.37 -0.87
N ALA A 151 -5.35 -5.64 -0.81
CA ALA A 151 -5.67 -4.71 0.26
C ALA A 151 -5.86 -5.44 1.61
N ILE A 152 -6.52 -6.59 1.61
CA ILE A 152 -6.66 -7.44 2.82
C ILE A 152 -5.28 -7.91 3.30
N ALA A 153 -4.46 -8.43 2.39
CA ALA A 153 -3.11 -8.89 2.72
C ALA A 153 -2.23 -7.79 3.29
N TRP A 154 -2.30 -6.57 2.72
CA TRP A 154 -1.61 -5.40 3.26
C TRP A 154 -2.10 -5.02 4.65
N THR A 155 -3.41 -5.10 4.89
CA THR A 155 -3.99 -4.80 6.20
C THR A 155 -3.49 -5.75 7.28
N VAL A 156 -3.37 -7.04 6.97
CA VAL A 156 -2.77 -8.02 7.90
C VAL A 156 -1.34 -7.63 8.24
N TYR A 157 -0.54 -7.30 7.22
CA TYR A 157 0.83 -6.79 7.43
C TYR A 157 0.83 -5.56 8.34
N ALA A 158 0.02 -4.53 8.04
CA ALA A 158 0.03 -3.26 8.75
C ALA A 158 -0.37 -3.41 10.24
N LEU A 159 -1.38 -4.23 10.54
CA LEU A 159 -1.80 -4.53 11.92
C LEU A 159 -0.69 -5.25 12.70
N LEU A 160 -0.05 -6.24 12.07
CA LEU A 160 1.02 -7.01 12.73
C LEU A 160 2.32 -6.22 12.86
N GLN A 161 2.64 -5.33 11.91
CA GLN A 161 3.80 -4.46 11.98
C GLN A 161 3.78 -3.62 13.25
N LYS A 162 2.62 -3.06 13.63
CA LYS A 162 2.49 -2.28 14.86
C LYS A 162 2.88 -3.09 16.10
N GLN A 163 2.56 -4.39 16.14
CA GLN A 163 2.97 -5.28 17.23
C GLN A 163 4.46 -5.61 17.19
N LEU A 164 5.00 -5.81 15.99
CA LEU A 164 6.42 -6.15 15.79
C LEU A 164 7.36 -5.00 16.17
N LEU A 165 6.91 -3.74 16.08
CA LEU A 165 7.68 -2.55 16.50
C LEU A 165 8.03 -2.56 17.99
N ASN A 166 7.34 -3.34 18.83
CA ASN A 166 7.70 -3.54 20.23
C ASN A 166 8.96 -4.42 20.40
N SER A 167 9.34 -5.19 19.38
CA SER A 167 10.45 -6.16 19.46
C SER A 167 11.58 -5.89 18.48
N PHE A 168 11.30 -5.17 17.41
CA PHE A 168 12.24 -4.87 16.34
C PHE A 168 12.10 -3.41 15.90
N SER A 169 13.18 -2.83 15.38
CA SER A 169 13.09 -1.53 14.68
C SER A 169 12.40 -1.67 13.32
N SER A 170 11.85 -0.55 12.83
CA SER A 170 11.22 -0.47 11.51
C SER A 170 12.09 -1.07 10.39
N VAL A 171 13.38 -0.74 10.40
CA VAL A 171 14.36 -1.22 9.42
C VAL A 171 14.59 -2.73 9.53
N GLN A 172 14.65 -3.27 10.76
CA GLN A 172 14.79 -4.71 10.99
C GLN A 172 13.58 -5.50 10.51
N ILE A 173 12.37 -4.98 10.75
CA ILE A 173 11.13 -5.61 10.28
C ILE A 173 11.11 -5.67 8.76
N LEU A 174 11.39 -4.55 8.08
CA LEU A 174 11.42 -4.50 6.62
C LEU A 174 12.48 -5.43 6.04
N PHE A 175 13.69 -5.44 6.61
CA PHE A 175 14.73 -6.37 6.19
C PHE A 175 14.27 -7.84 6.28
N LEU A 176 13.68 -8.24 7.41
CA LEU A 176 13.21 -9.62 7.61
C LEU A 176 12.10 -9.99 6.64
N ILE A 177 11.17 -9.07 6.37
CA ILE A 177 10.10 -9.25 5.39
C ILE A 177 10.68 -9.41 3.98
N TYR A 178 11.61 -8.55 3.58
CA TYR A 178 12.20 -8.60 2.24
C TYR A 178 13.05 -9.87 2.06
N ALA A 179 13.84 -10.25 3.06
CA ALA A 179 14.61 -11.48 3.02
C ALA A 179 13.72 -12.73 2.91
N PHE A 180 12.64 -12.80 3.69
CA PHE A 180 11.65 -13.88 3.60
C PHE A 180 11.00 -13.92 2.21
N SER A 181 10.51 -12.79 1.73
CA SER A 181 9.80 -12.70 0.45
C SER A 181 10.70 -13.05 -0.73
N MET A 182 11.96 -12.60 -0.70
CA MET A 182 12.97 -12.94 -1.70
C MET A 182 13.19 -14.47 -1.78
N LEU A 183 13.28 -15.15 -0.62
CA LEU A 183 13.47 -16.61 -0.57
C LEU A 183 12.23 -17.36 -1.07
N VAL A 184 11.04 -16.94 -0.67
CA VAL A 184 9.77 -17.57 -1.07
C VAL A 184 9.50 -17.42 -2.56
N LEU A 185 9.80 -16.26 -3.15
CA LEU A 185 9.55 -16.00 -4.57
C LEU A 185 10.64 -16.59 -5.49
N LEU A 186 11.82 -16.91 -4.97
CA LEU A 186 12.97 -17.38 -5.75
C LEU A 186 12.66 -18.53 -6.75
N PRO A 187 11.85 -19.57 -6.39
CA PRO A 187 11.54 -20.65 -7.32
C PRO A 187 10.66 -20.26 -8.51
N PHE A 188 10.02 -19.10 -8.48
CA PHE A 188 8.99 -18.67 -9.43
C PHE A 188 9.45 -17.56 -10.38
N ILE A 189 10.69 -17.09 -10.26
CA ILE A 189 11.20 -15.96 -11.04
C ILE A 189 11.83 -16.39 -12.36
N SER A 190 11.83 -15.46 -13.30
CA SER A 190 12.54 -15.54 -14.57
C SER A 190 13.67 -14.50 -14.62
N PRO A 191 14.83 -14.75 -13.94
CA PRO A 191 15.84 -13.71 -13.74
C PRO A 191 16.49 -13.24 -15.04
N LEU A 192 16.51 -14.06 -16.08
CA LEU A 192 17.09 -13.71 -17.38
C LEU A 192 16.28 -12.64 -18.13
N SER A 193 14.99 -12.46 -17.79
CA SER A 193 14.17 -11.39 -18.40
C SER A 193 14.72 -9.99 -18.15
N LEU A 194 15.62 -9.81 -17.16
CA LEU A 194 16.33 -8.54 -16.94
C LEU A 194 17.14 -8.09 -18.17
N PHE A 195 17.71 -9.04 -18.90
CA PHE A 195 18.55 -8.75 -20.08
C PHE A 195 17.72 -8.44 -21.33
N GLU A 196 16.42 -8.71 -21.30
CA GLU A 196 15.48 -8.43 -22.40
C GLU A 196 14.82 -7.06 -22.27
N LEU A 197 15.00 -6.39 -21.12
CA LEU A 197 14.41 -5.09 -20.85
C LEU A 197 15.03 -3.98 -21.69
N THR A 198 14.20 -3.08 -22.16
CA THR A 198 14.64 -1.81 -22.77
C THR A 198 15.29 -0.91 -21.72
N GLN A 199 16.09 0.06 -22.15
CA GLN A 199 16.72 1.03 -21.24
C GLN A 199 15.68 1.77 -20.38
N MET A 200 14.50 2.12 -20.92
CA MET A 200 13.42 2.76 -20.17
C MET A 200 12.87 1.80 -19.09
N GLN A 201 12.64 0.54 -19.42
CA GLN A 201 12.16 -0.46 -18.45
C GLN A 201 13.18 -0.71 -17.33
N ILE A 202 14.49 -0.70 -17.63
CA ILE A 202 15.53 -0.78 -16.58
C ILE A 202 15.44 0.42 -15.63
N LEU A 203 15.24 1.64 -16.15
CA LEU A 203 15.03 2.82 -15.32
C LEU A 203 13.76 2.72 -14.47
N MET A 204 12.68 2.17 -15.03
CA MET A 204 11.43 1.91 -14.28
C MET A 204 11.64 0.86 -13.18
N LEU A 205 12.40 -0.21 -13.45
CA LEU A 205 12.76 -1.22 -12.44
C LEU A 205 13.58 -0.61 -11.31
N LEU A 206 14.58 0.19 -11.64
CA LEU A 206 15.37 0.93 -10.65
C LEU A 206 14.49 1.85 -9.80
N PHE A 207 13.59 2.59 -10.44
CA PHE A 207 12.60 3.41 -9.72
C PHE A 207 11.73 2.57 -8.78
N CYS A 208 11.22 1.41 -9.21
CA CYS A 208 10.43 0.50 -8.38
C CYS A 208 11.22 -0.04 -7.18
N CYS A 209 12.50 -0.36 -7.36
CA CYS A 209 13.39 -0.81 -6.28
C CYS A 209 13.64 0.32 -5.27
N LEU A 210 13.95 1.53 -5.73
CA LEU A 210 14.13 2.71 -4.89
C LEU A 210 12.83 3.10 -4.18
N ASN A 211 11.69 3.02 -4.87
CA ASN A 211 10.38 3.23 -4.27
C ASN A 211 10.15 2.26 -3.09
N THR A 212 10.47 0.98 -3.27
CA THR A 212 10.33 -0.02 -2.21
C THR A 212 11.19 0.32 -1.00
N LEU A 213 12.42 0.74 -1.20
CA LEU A 213 13.33 1.10 -0.12
C LEU A 213 12.92 2.40 0.57
N VAL A 214 12.70 3.47 -0.20
CA VAL A 214 12.48 4.82 0.33
C VAL A 214 11.06 5.00 0.82
N ALA A 215 10.03 4.63 0.02
CA ALA A 215 8.65 4.88 0.40
C ALA A 215 8.22 4.03 1.60
N TYR A 216 8.56 2.73 1.61
CA TYR A 216 8.29 1.88 2.78
C TYR A 216 9.20 2.20 3.97
N GLY A 217 10.44 2.60 3.75
CA GLY A 217 11.31 3.10 4.81
C GLY A 217 10.72 4.34 5.49
N CYS A 218 10.29 5.34 4.71
CA CYS A 218 9.62 6.54 5.22
C CYS A 218 8.29 6.21 5.91
N PHE A 219 7.51 5.29 5.35
CA PHE A 219 6.25 4.84 5.95
C PHE A 219 6.47 4.16 7.31
N ALA A 220 7.42 3.22 7.37
CA ALA A 220 7.74 2.51 8.59
C ALA A 220 8.27 3.45 9.68
N GLU A 221 9.09 4.44 9.30
CA GLU A 221 9.60 5.45 10.22
C GLU A 221 8.52 6.45 10.63
N ALA A 222 7.63 6.83 9.71
CA ALA A 222 6.48 7.66 10.04
C ALA A 222 5.57 6.98 11.08
N LEU A 223 5.34 5.66 10.97
CA LEU A 223 4.60 4.87 11.98
C LEU A 223 5.32 4.80 13.33
N ASN A 224 6.64 4.92 13.35
CA ASN A 224 7.43 4.96 14.58
C ASN A 224 7.31 6.32 15.28
N CYS A 225 7.22 7.42 14.51
CA CYS A 225 7.23 8.80 15.02
C CYS A 225 5.82 9.40 15.18
N TRP A 226 4.83 8.92 14.39
CA TRP A 226 3.49 9.49 14.32
C TRP A 226 2.42 8.43 14.63
N ASP A 227 1.24 8.90 15.04
CA ASP A 227 0.06 8.06 15.14
C ASP A 227 -0.28 7.45 13.77
N ALA A 228 -0.66 6.19 13.73
CA ALA A 228 -1.01 5.48 12.50
C ALA A 228 -2.10 6.22 11.68
N SER A 229 -3.02 6.90 12.36
CA SER A 229 -4.07 7.71 11.74
C SER A 229 -3.53 8.90 10.95
N LYS A 230 -2.52 9.61 11.46
CA LYS A 230 -1.90 10.73 10.72
C LYS A 230 -1.18 10.23 9.48
N VAL A 231 -0.46 9.12 9.61
CA VAL A 231 0.22 8.46 8.48
C VAL A 231 -0.79 8.01 7.42
N SER A 232 -1.88 7.36 7.84
CA SER A 232 -2.95 6.91 6.93
C SER A 232 -3.64 8.06 6.20
N ALA A 233 -3.83 9.22 6.86
CA ALA A 233 -4.40 10.41 6.22
C ALA A 233 -3.50 10.94 5.08
N VAL A 234 -2.19 10.90 5.25
CA VAL A 234 -1.24 11.28 4.19
C VAL A 234 -1.25 10.25 3.05
N LEU A 235 -1.36 8.95 3.37
CA LEU A 235 -1.45 7.88 2.37
C LEU A 235 -2.73 7.97 1.54
N ALA A 236 -3.82 8.46 2.12
CA ALA A 236 -5.08 8.69 1.41
C ALA A 236 -4.96 9.61 0.18
N LEU A 237 -3.89 10.41 0.09
CA LEU A 237 -3.61 11.27 -1.06
C LEU A 237 -3.03 10.50 -2.27
N ALA A 238 -2.62 9.24 -2.11
CA ALA A 238 -1.96 8.48 -3.18
C ALA A 238 -2.75 8.44 -4.50
N PRO A 239 -4.08 8.19 -4.54
CA PRO A 239 -4.83 8.18 -5.79
C PRO A 239 -4.81 9.51 -6.54
N LEU A 240 -4.82 10.63 -5.82
CA LEU A 240 -4.74 11.95 -6.48
C LEU A 240 -3.38 12.13 -7.17
N PHE A 241 -2.30 11.67 -6.55
CA PHE A 241 -0.98 11.68 -7.19
C PHE A 241 -0.91 10.75 -8.40
N THR A 242 -1.55 9.58 -8.34
CA THR A 242 -1.61 8.65 -9.49
C THR A 242 -2.40 9.25 -10.64
N ILE A 243 -3.61 9.75 -10.38
CA ILE A 243 -4.44 10.40 -11.40
C ILE A 243 -3.71 11.60 -12.00
N GLY A 244 -3.13 12.47 -11.14
CA GLY A 244 -2.37 13.63 -11.60
C GLY A 244 -1.16 13.25 -12.46
N SER A 245 -0.37 12.26 -12.03
CA SER A 245 0.80 11.79 -12.77
C SER A 245 0.41 11.16 -14.11
N LEU A 246 -0.64 10.34 -14.15
CA LEU A 246 -1.13 9.74 -15.39
C LEU A 246 -1.71 10.80 -16.34
N LYS A 247 -2.43 11.80 -15.84
CA LYS A 247 -2.89 12.92 -16.68
C LYS A 247 -1.72 13.73 -17.25
N LEU A 248 -0.64 13.89 -16.48
CA LEU A 248 0.57 14.53 -16.98
C LEU A 248 1.24 13.68 -18.08
N VAL A 249 1.31 12.35 -17.90
CA VAL A 249 1.84 11.45 -18.95
C VAL A 249 1.00 11.55 -20.22
N VAL A 250 -0.33 11.47 -20.12
CA VAL A 250 -1.26 11.60 -21.26
C VAL A 250 -1.14 12.97 -21.94
N PHE A 251 -0.85 14.03 -21.19
CA PHE A 251 -0.63 15.36 -21.77
C PHE A 251 0.59 15.40 -22.69
N PHE A 252 1.69 14.72 -22.32
CA PHE A 252 2.89 14.62 -23.16
C PHE A 252 2.84 13.50 -24.19
N GLN A 253 2.06 12.45 -23.93
CA GLN A 253 1.86 11.29 -24.80
C GLN A 253 0.36 11.00 -24.93
N PRO A 254 -0.37 11.67 -25.84
CA PRO A 254 -1.83 11.53 -25.96
C PRO A 254 -2.30 10.10 -26.25
N ASP A 255 -1.46 9.29 -26.90
CA ASP A 255 -1.74 7.88 -27.24
C ASP A 255 -1.38 6.89 -26.14
N TYR A 256 -1.07 7.37 -24.91
CA TYR A 256 -0.74 6.50 -23.79
C TYR A 256 -1.91 5.59 -23.41
N ALA A 257 -1.73 4.28 -23.66
CA ALA A 257 -2.81 3.29 -23.58
C ALA A 257 -3.21 2.89 -22.15
N PHE A 258 -2.37 3.20 -21.14
CA PHE A 258 -2.51 2.68 -19.78
C PHE A 258 -3.12 3.69 -18.79
N SER A 259 -3.97 4.59 -19.27
CA SER A 259 -4.72 5.54 -18.44
C SER A 259 -6.22 5.35 -18.63
N ASP A 260 -6.97 5.40 -17.53
CA ASP A 260 -8.43 5.30 -17.56
C ASP A 260 -9.07 6.59 -18.10
N ARG A 261 -10.14 6.44 -18.89
CA ARG A 261 -10.99 7.56 -19.30
C ARG A 261 -11.96 7.89 -18.17
N LEU A 262 -11.50 8.70 -17.21
CA LEU A 262 -12.29 9.08 -16.06
C LEU A 262 -13.34 10.13 -16.42
N SER A 263 -14.61 9.88 -16.07
CA SER A 263 -15.68 10.87 -16.13
C SER A 263 -15.56 11.88 -14.99
N MET A 264 -16.29 13.00 -15.05
CA MET A 264 -16.37 13.95 -13.94
C MET A 264 -16.90 13.28 -12.65
N LEU A 265 -17.84 12.33 -12.76
CA LEU A 265 -18.33 11.56 -11.63
C LEU A 265 -17.25 10.65 -11.05
N SER A 266 -16.41 10.04 -11.90
CA SER A 266 -15.27 9.24 -11.44
C SER A 266 -14.24 10.08 -10.69
N LEU A 267 -13.96 11.30 -11.14
CA LEU A 267 -13.09 12.24 -10.45
C LEU A 267 -13.66 12.70 -9.10
N LEU A 268 -14.97 12.97 -9.05
CA LEU A 268 -15.67 13.24 -7.80
C LEU A 268 -15.60 12.02 -6.86
N GLY A 269 -15.76 10.82 -7.39
CA GLY A 269 -15.60 9.57 -6.65
C GLY A 269 -14.20 9.43 -6.05
N ALA A 270 -13.15 9.68 -6.83
CA ALA A 270 -11.76 9.69 -6.34
C ALA A 270 -11.54 10.74 -5.24
N PHE A 271 -12.11 11.93 -5.37
CA PHE A 271 -12.06 12.96 -4.34
C PHE A 271 -12.75 12.51 -3.04
N LEU A 272 -13.95 11.92 -3.13
CA LEU A 272 -14.68 11.40 -1.97
C LEU A 272 -13.92 10.25 -1.28
N LEU A 273 -13.25 9.37 -2.03
CA LEU A 273 -12.36 8.33 -1.49
C LEU A 273 -11.27 8.95 -0.61
N VAL A 274 -10.61 10.00 -1.10
CA VAL A 274 -9.54 10.69 -0.37
C VAL A 274 -10.08 11.37 0.88
N VAL A 275 -11.17 12.13 0.77
CA VAL A 275 -11.81 12.81 1.91
C VAL A 275 -12.28 11.78 2.94
N GLY A 276 -12.94 10.72 2.51
CA GLY A 276 -13.41 9.64 3.39
C GLY A 276 -12.26 8.97 4.14
N SER A 277 -11.18 8.63 3.44
CA SER A 277 -9.97 8.03 4.03
C SER A 277 -9.30 8.97 5.03
N ALA A 278 -9.16 10.26 4.69
CA ALA A 278 -8.58 11.26 5.58
C ALA A 278 -9.44 11.47 6.85
N LEU A 279 -10.77 11.55 6.71
CA LEU A 279 -11.69 11.69 7.85
C LEU A 279 -11.60 10.49 8.79
N THR A 280 -11.59 9.26 8.25
CA THR A 280 -11.48 8.05 9.07
C THR A 280 -10.14 8.00 9.81
N ALA A 281 -9.06 8.43 9.17
CA ALA A 281 -7.72 8.40 9.72
C ALA A 281 -7.47 9.48 10.80
N LEU A 282 -7.96 10.70 10.61
CA LEU A 282 -7.64 11.83 11.50
C LEU A 282 -8.47 11.89 12.78
N MET A 283 -9.64 11.25 12.82
CA MET A 283 -10.57 11.39 13.95
C MET A 283 -10.04 10.94 15.32
N PRO A 284 -9.33 9.79 15.45
CA PRO A 284 -8.74 9.39 16.73
C PRO A 284 -7.82 10.48 17.31
N VAL A 285 -7.06 11.17 16.45
CA VAL A 285 -6.14 12.26 16.85
C VAL A 285 -6.88 13.45 17.43
N PHE A 286 -7.97 13.88 16.78
CA PHE A 286 -8.77 15.01 17.28
C PHE A 286 -9.44 14.71 18.63
N GLN A 287 -9.84 13.46 18.84
CA GLN A 287 -10.45 13.08 20.11
C GLN A 287 -9.42 13.01 21.25
N GLN A 288 -8.26 12.45 20.97
CA GLN A 288 -7.16 12.43 21.94
C GLN A 288 -6.72 13.83 22.32
N TYR A 289 -6.61 14.74 21.33
CA TYR A 289 -6.33 16.13 21.57
C TYR A 289 -7.40 16.83 22.43
N ARG A 290 -8.69 16.58 22.15
CA ARG A 290 -9.80 17.13 22.95
C ARG A 290 -9.85 16.57 24.38
N ALA A 291 -9.55 15.27 24.54
CA ALA A 291 -9.49 14.62 25.85
C ALA A 291 -8.34 15.23 26.69
N ASN A 292 -7.17 15.36 26.12
CA ASN A 292 -6.00 15.93 26.78
C ASN A 292 -6.23 17.42 27.15
N LYS A 293 -6.88 18.19 26.25
CA LYS A 293 -7.23 19.59 26.56
C LYS A 293 -8.25 19.72 27.68
N ARG A 294 -9.23 18.81 27.77
CA ARG A 294 -10.21 18.78 28.87
C ARG A 294 -9.55 18.39 30.18
N ALA A 295 -8.64 17.41 30.18
CA ALA A 295 -7.87 17.04 31.37
C ALA A 295 -7.02 18.19 31.90
N ALA A 296 -6.29 18.88 31.02
CA ALA A 296 -5.50 20.05 31.39
C ALA A 296 -6.33 21.22 31.95
N LEU A 297 -7.56 21.42 31.44
CA LEU A 297 -8.47 22.46 31.99
C LEU A 297 -9.07 22.05 33.34
N SER A 298 -9.26 20.75 33.60
CA SER A 298 -9.73 20.27 34.92
C SER A 298 -8.65 20.26 35.99
N GLU A 299 -7.37 20.22 35.63
CA GLU A 299 -6.23 20.32 36.57
C GLU A 299 -5.90 21.81 36.90
N SER A 300 -6.34 22.74 36.07
CA SER A 300 -6.12 24.19 36.26
C SER A 300 -7.30 24.92 36.97
N ALA A 301 -8.41 24.22 37.22
CA ALA A 301 -9.59 24.71 37.95
C ALA A 301 -9.65 24.14 39.38
#